data_ea4894c5cf1299502c1574093cfaf113
#
_entry.id   ea4894c5cf1299502c1574093cfaf113
#
_cell.length_a   1.000
_cell.length_b   1.000
_cell.length_c   1.000
_cell.angle_alpha   90.00
_cell.angle_beta   90.00
_cell.angle_gamma   90.00
#
_symmetry.space_group_name_H-M   'P 1'
#
loop_
_entity.id
_entity.type
_entity.pdbx_description
1 polymer ?
#
loop_
_entity_poly.entity_id
_entity_poly.type
_entity_poly.pdbx_seq_one_letter_code
_entity_poly.pdbx_strand_id
1 'polypeptide(L)'
;MQQREPEASIREAQARLRASLPFDDVDDFAAADRGFIGTLDDPKIRNAAGDVVWDAAAYDFIQGDAPDSVNPSLWRQSKLVAKHGLYEVVEGLYQVRGLDLSVMSFIEGDTGVIVVDPLISKETGAAALELYRRHRGDRPVTAVIFTHSHIDHFGGVLGFVSADDVSSGRVQILAPEGFLEHSVAENVYAGVAMGRRAGYMYGAALARGPQGAVGAGLGQTTSTGEATILPPSREITTTGEKHTIDGVEFEFQMAPGTEAPSEMHFYIPRYRALCMAENATHTLHNLLTLRGAVVRDPHVWSHYLTEAIERFGGEAEVVFTSHHWPTWGNAEITRFLGIQRDLYGYLHDQTLRLLNQGYNGAEIAEMIQMPPALEASWSTHGYYGSVSHNVKAIYQRYMGWFDGNPARLWPHPPKPLAERYVAAIGGVDRVVELAQEAFDAGDFRWAATLLDHAVFADEDHAGARTLYADTLEQLAYGAENGTWRNFFLSGATELREGNFGTPTQTNAPLILAQLTPEQLFDAVAIRVDGPKAWDLSLAIDVTLSDLGRSFHLSLGNGVLVYVERDPDAATPLGLTLTKPRLILLAGGDTESAGIEVRGDISVLTQLLEVLDQGDPDFDIVTP
;
A
#
# COMPACT_ATOMS: atom_id res chain seq x y z
N MET A 1 -15.26 22.68 11.53
CA MET A 1 -16.08 22.39 12.75
C MET A 1 -15.19 21.72 13.79
N GLN A 2 -15.50 21.86 15.08
CA GLN A 2 -14.72 21.23 16.15
C GLN A 2 -14.96 19.72 16.13
N GLN A 3 -13.89 18.91 16.26
CA GLN A 3 -13.97 17.46 16.41
C GLN A 3 -14.65 17.10 17.73
N ARG A 4 -15.37 15.97 17.74
CA ARG A 4 -16.05 15.51 18.95
C ARG A 4 -15.09 14.81 19.90
N GLU A 5 -15.29 15.00 21.20
CA GLU A 5 -14.54 14.25 22.21
C GLU A 5 -14.96 12.77 22.25
N PRO A 6 -14.07 11.85 22.69
CA PRO A 6 -14.40 10.44 22.85
C PRO A 6 -15.59 10.23 23.80
N GLU A 7 -16.55 9.43 23.40
CA GLU A 7 -17.69 9.06 24.24
C GLU A 7 -17.29 8.11 25.38
N ALA A 8 -18.13 8.00 26.40
CA ALA A 8 -17.86 7.17 27.56
C ALA A 8 -17.61 5.70 27.21
N SER A 9 -18.36 5.14 26.26
CA SER A 9 -18.21 3.77 25.79
C SER A 9 -16.82 3.49 25.17
N ILE A 10 -16.23 4.49 24.45
CA ILE A 10 -14.87 4.40 23.93
C ILE A 10 -13.85 4.38 25.07
N ARG A 11 -13.95 5.33 26.01
CA ARG A 11 -13.06 5.37 27.18
C ARG A 11 -13.10 4.09 28.02
N GLU A 12 -14.28 3.54 28.23
CA GLU A 12 -14.46 2.26 28.94
C GLU A 12 -13.83 1.08 28.18
N ALA A 13 -14.02 1.03 26.85
CA ALA A 13 -13.39 -0.02 26.02
C ALA A 13 -11.86 0.07 26.10
N GLN A 14 -11.29 1.26 26.02
CA GLN A 14 -9.85 1.48 26.13
C GLN A 14 -9.32 1.16 27.54
N ALA A 15 -10.08 1.47 28.58
CA ALA A 15 -9.72 1.10 29.95
C ALA A 15 -9.66 -0.43 30.14
N ARG A 16 -10.60 -1.18 29.53
CA ARG A 16 -10.55 -2.65 29.50
C ARG A 16 -9.33 -3.17 28.78
N LEU A 17 -8.96 -2.60 27.62
CA LEU A 17 -7.74 -2.98 26.88
C LEU A 17 -6.47 -2.75 27.71
N ARG A 18 -6.38 -1.60 28.38
CA ARG A 18 -5.24 -1.32 29.28
C ARG A 18 -5.10 -2.34 30.40
N ALA A 19 -6.20 -2.89 30.87
CA ALA A 19 -6.21 -3.90 31.94
C ALA A 19 -5.93 -5.33 31.45
N SER A 20 -6.15 -5.64 30.18
CA SER A 20 -6.03 -7.00 29.62
C SER A 20 -4.73 -7.24 28.84
N LEU A 21 -4.13 -6.22 28.23
CA LEU A 21 -2.93 -6.37 27.43
C LEU A 21 -1.65 -6.16 28.27
N PRO A 22 -0.52 -6.78 27.89
CA PRO A 22 0.72 -6.76 28.67
C PRO A 22 1.53 -5.46 28.47
N PHE A 23 0.97 -4.29 28.82
CA PHE A 23 1.64 -2.99 28.63
C PHE A 23 2.93 -2.83 29.43
N ASP A 24 3.18 -3.67 30.43
CA ASP A 24 4.45 -3.74 31.16
C ASP A 24 5.57 -4.39 30.35
N ASP A 25 5.25 -5.07 29.24
CA ASP A 25 6.22 -5.59 28.28
C ASP A 25 6.76 -4.42 27.44
N VAL A 26 8.06 -4.13 27.66
CA VAL A 26 8.81 -3.05 27.01
C VAL A 26 9.90 -3.55 26.07
N ASP A 27 9.96 -4.84 25.79
CA ASP A 27 11.04 -5.46 24.99
C ASP A 27 11.13 -4.87 23.59
N ASP A 28 10.00 -4.58 22.93
CA ASP A 28 9.96 -3.89 21.64
C ASP A 28 10.60 -2.50 21.68
N PHE A 29 10.46 -1.75 22.78
CA PHE A 29 11.08 -0.44 22.92
C PHE A 29 12.60 -0.56 22.99
N ALA A 30 13.10 -1.55 23.73
CA ALA A 30 14.52 -1.83 23.79
C ALA A 30 15.07 -2.29 22.43
N ALA A 31 14.31 -3.13 21.71
CA ALA A 31 14.65 -3.58 20.36
C ALA A 31 14.64 -2.42 19.35
N ALA A 32 13.63 -1.56 19.39
CA ALA A 32 13.51 -0.41 18.50
C ALA A 32 14.58 0.67 18.74
N ASP A 33 15.11 0.80 19.95
CA ASP A 33 16.23 1.71 20.29
C ASP A 33 17.61 1.12 20.04
N ARG A 34 17.68 -0.21 19.90
CA ARG A 34 18.96 -0.90 19.76
C ARG A 34 19.72 -0.45 18.53
N GLY A 35 21.02 -0.14 18.73
CA GLY A 35 21.93 0.24 17.66
C GLY A 35 21.74 1.65 17.12
N PHE A 36 21.00 2.54 17.79
CA PHE A 36 20.83 3.93 17.36
C PHE A 36 22.17 4.64 17.24
N ILE A 37 22.42 5.27 16.07
CA ILE A 37 23.66 5.98 15.75
C ILE A 37 23.42 7.49 15.69
N GLY A 38 22.35 7.91 14.99
CA GLY A 38 22.04 9.32 14.81
C GLY A 38 20.83 9.53 13.89
N THR A 39 20.40 10.77 13.78
CA THR A 39 19.27 11.15 12.92
C THR A 39 19.60 12.40 12.10
N LEU A 40 18.64 12.90 11.31
CA LEU A 40 18.79 14.13 10.55
C LEU A 40 18.90 15.35 11.47
N ASP A 41 19.77 16.30 11.12
CA ASP A 41 19.88 17.59 11.85
C ASP A 41 18.63 18.47 11.62
N ASP A 42 18.13 18.52 10.37
CA ASP A 42 16.81 19.06 10.02
C ASP A 42 15.85 17.88 9.75
N PRO A 43 14.77 17.69 10.52
CA PRO A 43 13.86 16.59 10.33
C PRO A 43 13.04 16.66 9.03
N LYS A 44 13.14 17.77 8.28
CA LYS A 44 12.35 18.03 7.07
C LYS A 44 13.15 17.74 5.81
N ILE A 45 12.65 16.78 5.05
CA ILE A 45 13.15 16.47 3.71
C ILE A 45 12.34 17.28 2.71
N ARG A 46 13.01 17.92 1.74
CA ARG A 46 12.39 18.80 0.76
C ARG A 46 12.70 18.38 -0.67
N ASN A 47 11.73 18.66 -1.58
CA ASN A 47 11.95 18.52 -3.01
C ASN A 47 12.75 19.71 -3.58
N ALA A 48 13.06 19.66 -4.88
CA ALA A 48 13.81 20.72 -5.56
C ALA A 48 13.08 22.07 -5.60
N ALA A 49 11.76 22.10 -5.44
CA ALA A 49 10.97 23.33 -5.34
C ALA A 49 10.97 23.92 -3.92
N GLY A 50 11.50 23.20 -2.93
CA GLY A 50 11.55 23.60 -1.53
C GLY A 50 10.36 23.11 -0.71
N ASP A 51 9.43 22.38 -1.28
CA ASP A 51 8.28 21.83 -0.57
C ASP A 51 8.72 20.69 0.36
N VAL A 52 8.11 20.61 1.53
CA VAL A 52 8.35 19.52 2.48
C VAL A 52 7.65 18.26 1.98
N VAL A 53 8.42 17.23 1.66
CA VAL A 53 7.92 15.92 1.22
C VAL A 53 7.89 14.90 2.35
N TRP A 54 8.63 15.15 3.41
CA TRP A 54 8.65 14.37 4.64
C TRP A 54 9.04 15.24 5.83
N ASP A 55 8.39 15.03 6.97
CA ASP A 55 8.76 15.67 8.25
C ASP A 55 8.82 14.59 9.34
N ALA A 56 10.03 14.14 9.69
CA ALA A 56 10.25 13.10 10.69
C ALA A 56 9.77 13.54 12.10
N ALA A 57 9.75 14.86 12.39
CA ALA A 57 9.29 15.39 13.66
C ALA A 57 7.76 15.58 13.73
N ALA A 58 7.03 15.33 12.65
CA ALA A 58 5.58 15.52 12.61
C ALA A 58 4.81 14.66 13.63
N TYR A 59 5.45 13.61 14.14
CA TYR A 59 4.89 12.67 15.12
C TYR A 59 5.54 12.74 16.51
N ASP A 60 6.37 13.75 16.80
CA ASP A 60 7.03 13.95 18.10
C ASP A 60 6.05 14.18 19.27
N PHE A 61 4.79 14.49 18.97
CA PHE A 61 3.72 14.58 19.96
C PHE A 61 3.34 13.22 20.56
N ILE A 62 3.74 12.08 19.94
CA ILE A 62 3.40 10.74 20.40
C ILE A 62 4.31 10.34 21.56
N GLN A 63 3.97 10.84 22.75
CA GLN A 63 4.72 10.61 23.98
C GLN A 63 3.76 10.36 25.15
N GLY A 64 4.29 9.80 26.24
CA GLY A 64 3.48 9.56 27.44
C GLY A 64 2.37 8.52 27.24
N ASP A 65 1.31 8.62 28.03
CA ASP A 65 0.16 7.73 27.98
C ASP A 65 -0.75 8.02 26.77
N ALA A 66 -1.47 6.98 26.32
CA ALA A 66 -2.43 7.13 25.23
C ALA A 66 -3.55 8.10 25.64
N PRO A 67 -3.85 9.13 24.82
CA PRO A 67 -5.03 9.96 25.04
C PRO A 67 -6.31 9.17 24.77
N ASP A 68 -7.43 9.60 25.33
CA ASP A 68 -8.73 8.92 25.18
C ASP A 68 -9.23 8.83 23.73
N SER A 69 -8.70 9.69 22.85
CA SER A 69 -9.01 9.68 21.40
C SER A 69 -8.18 8.68 20.58
N VAL A 70 -7.33 7.86 21.23
CA VAL A 70 -6.50 6.85 20.52
C VAL A 70 -6.55 5.52 21.28
N ASN A 71 -6.75 4.44 20.54
CA ASN A 71 -6.63 3.09 21.09
C ASN A 71 -5.23 2.91 21.71
N PRO A 72 -5.13 2.46 22.98
CA PRO A 72 -3.84 2.39 23.70
C PRO A 72 -2.83 1.43 23.06
N SER A 73 -3.28 0.36 22.43
CA SER A 73 -2.42 -0.57 21.69
C SER A 73 -1.84 0.10 20.44
N LEU A 74 -2.66 0.82 19.65
CA LEU A 74 -2.19 1.61 18.53
C LEU A 74 -1.22 2.72 18.97
N TRP A 75 -1.48 3.38 20.10
CA TRP A 75 -0.56 4.41 20.61
C TRP A 75 0.81 3.83 20.97
N ARG A 76 0.84 2.60 21.56
CA ARG A 76 2.09 1.89 21.82
C ARG A 76 2.87 1.65 20.52
N GLN A 77 2.20 1.12 19.50
CA GLN A 77 2.81 0.89 18.18
C GLN A 77 3.27 2.21 17.55
N SER A 78 2.46 3.25 17.63
CA SER A 78 2.79 4.58 17.07
C SER A 78 4.05 5.19 17.70
N LYS A 79 4.30 4.99 19.01
CA LYS A 79 5.56 5.38 19.66
C LYS A 79 6.77 4.68 19.07
N LEU A 80 6.62 3.41 18.71
CA LEU A 80 7.71 2.59 18.18
C LEU A 80 8.04 2.98 16.75
N VAL A 81 7.03 3.18 15.90
CA VAL A 81 7.23 3.57 14.49
C VAL A 81 7.55 5.05 14.30
N ALA A 82 7.33 5.89 15.31
CA ALA A 82 7.76 7.30 15.29
C ALA A 82 9.27 7.48 15.48
N LYS A 83 9.99 6.44 15.94
CA LYS A 83 11.45 6.48 16.07
C LYS A 83 12.11 6.57 14.70
N HIS A 84 12.98 7.57 14.52
CA HIS A 84 13.62 7.81 13.24
C HIS A 84 15.13 7.98 13.37
N GLY A 85 15.89 7.55 12.36
CA GLY A 85 17.34 7.68 12.29
C GLY A 85 18.04 6.47 11.68
N LEU A 86 19.36 6.47 11.80
CA LEU A 86 20.26 5.38 11.42
C LEU A 86 20.53 4.48 12.62
N TYR A 87 20.42 3.18 12.39
CA TYR A 87 20.62 2.14 13.41
C TYR A 87 21.58 1.05 12.90
N GLU A 88 22.48 0.59 13.75
CA GLU A 88 23.26 -0.62 13.49
C GLU A 88 22.42 -1.85 13.86
N VAL A 89 22.18 -2.72 12.89
CA VAL A 89 21.52 -4.02 13.10
C VAL A 89 22.53 -5.01 13.64
N VAL A 90 23.63 -5.18 12.92
CA VAL A 90 24.89 -5.82 13.31
C VAL A 90 26.01 -5.08 12.57
N GLU A 91 27.25 -5.23 13.00
CA GLU A 91 28.40 -4.60 12.31
C GLU A 91 28.38 -4.96 10.80
N GLY A 92 28.32 -3.96 9.94
CA GLY A 92 28.23 -4.10 8.47
C GLY A 92 26.81 -4.18 7.91
N LEU A 93 25.77 -4.19 8.76
CA LEU A 93 24.37 -4.10 8.35
C LEU A 93 23.67 -2.99 9.14
N TYR A 94 23.10 -2.02 8.44
CA TYR A 94 22.47 -0.83 9.02
C TYR A 94 21.07 -0.62 8.45
N GLN A 95 20.23 0.11 9.19
CA GLN A 95 18.89 0.52 8.76
C GLN A 95 18.66 2.00 9.00
N VAL A 96 18.05 2.68 8.04
CA VAL A 96 17.41 3.97 8.23
C VAL A 96 15.91 3.73 8.38
N ARG A 97 15.37 4.12 9.53
CA ARG A 97 13.96 3.97 9.91
C ARG A 97 13.30 5.34 10.12
N GLY A 98 11.99 5.44 9.88
CA GLY A 98 11.19 6.63 10.15
C GLY A 98 11.45 7.82 9.22
N LEU A 99 12.11 7.65 8.09
CA LEU A 99 12.26 8.66 7.03
C LEU A 99 11.26 8.46 5.87
N ASP A 100 10.42 7.45 5.96
CA ASP A 100 9.28 7.16 5.10
C ASP A 100 8.40 6.10 5.78
N LEU A 101 7.42 5.53 5.06
CA LEU A 101 6.59 4.42 5.53
C LEU A 101 7.41 3.16 5.81
N SER A 102 8.30 2.81 4.89
CA SER A 102 9.18 1.64 4.91
C SER A 102 10.55 1.93 5.53
N VAL A 103 11.41 0.93 5.56
CA VAL A 103 12.77 0.94 6.11
C VAL A 103 13.79 0.66 5.00
N MET A 104 14.82 1.50 4.88
CA MET A 104 15.91 1.30 3.95
C MET A 104 17.10 0.65 4.67
N SER A 105 17.56 -0.49 4.15
CA SER A 105 18.71 -1.20 4.75
C SER A 105 19.97 -1.07 3.91
N PHE A 106 21.12 -1.09 4.58
CA PHE A 106 22.46 -0.92 4.01
C PHE A 106 23.36 -2.07 4.43
N ILE A 107 23.92 -2.79 3.45
CA ILE A 107 24.83 -3.93 3.66
C ILE A 107 26.21 -3.54 3.14
N GLU A 108 27.20 -3.47 4.03
CA GLU A 108 28.56 -3.13 3.64
C GLU A 108 29.22 -4.29 2.89
N GLY A 109 29.59 -4.05 1.63
CA GLY A 109 30.38 -4.95 0.81
C GLY A 109 31.87 -4.70 0.94
N ASP A 110 32.66 -5.37 0.10
CA ASP A 110 34.11 -5.24 0.09
C ASP A 110 34.55 -3.87 -0.46
N THR A 111 33.83 -3.29 -1.41
CA THR A 111 34.20 -2.03 -2.10
C THR A 111 33.19 -0.91 -1.91
N GLY A 112 31.94 -1.21 -1.55
CA GLY A 112 30.89 -0.22 -1.41
C GLY A 112 29.79 -0.66 -0.48
N VAL A 113 28.56 -0.27 -0.81
CA VAL A 113 27.35 -0.59 -0.06
C VAL A 113 26.27 -1.12 -0.98
N ILE A 114 25.56 -2.15 -0.53
CA ILE A 114 24.38 -2.72 -1.15
C ILE A 114 23.17 -2.14 -0.43
N VAL A 115 22.23 -1.55 -1.16
CA VAL A 115 21.01 -0.96 -0.62
C VAL A 115 19.83 -1.93 -0.78
N VAL A 116 19.01 -2.07 0.26
CA VAL A 116 17.78 -2.85 0.22
C VAL A 116 16.60 -1.91 0.46
N ASP A 117 15.63 -1.92 -0.45
CA ASP A 117 14.36 -1.19 -0.39
C ASP A 117 14.49 0.33 -0.18
N PRO A 118 14.69 1.11 -1.26
CA PRO A 118 15.07 2.52 -1.21
C PRO A 118 13.91 3.49 -0.90
N LEU A 119 12.90 3.12 -0.12
CA LEU A 119 11.76 3.95 0.29
C LEU A 119 10.81 4.36 -0.88
N ILE A 120 9.87 5.30 -0.63
CA ILE A 120 8.85 5.71 -1.61
C ILE A 120 9.40 6.74 -2.61
N SER A 121 10.11 7.76 -2.12
CA SER A 121 10.48 8.89 -2.95
C SER A 121 11.99 9.06 -3.10
N LYS A 122 12.41 9.63 -4.24
CA LYS A 122 13.84 9.90 -4.48
C LYS A 122 14.45 10.82 -3.43
N GLU A 123 13.66 11.73 -2.87
CA GLU A 123 14.10 12.65 -1.84
C GLU A 123 14.36 11.93 -0.53
N THR A 124 13.47 11.02 -0.12
CA THR A 124 13.66 10.23 1.12
C THR A 124 14.76 9.20 0.96
N GLY A 125 14.85 8.54 -0.20
CA GLY A 125 15.95 7.61 -0.52
C GLY A 125 17.31 8.29 -0.51
N ALA A 126 17.42 9.49 -1.13
CA ALA A 126 18.67 10.28 -1.10
C ALA A 126 19.05 10.69 0.33
N ALA A 127 18.09 11.19 1.13
CA ALA A 127 18.34 11.61 2.51
C ALA A 127 18.75 10.45 3.41
N ALA A 128 18.17 9.26 3.20
CA ALA A 128 18.53 8.06 3.95
C ALA A 128 19.96 7.60 3.65
N LEU A 129 20.38 7.59 2.37
CA LEU A 129 21.76 7.27 1.99
C LEU A 129 22.74 8.34 2.51
N GLU A 130 22.39 9.62 2.47
CA GLU A 130 23.23 10.69 3.01
C GLU A 130 23.41 10.53 4.53
N LEU A 131 22.35 10.23 5.27
CA LEU A 131 22.44 9.94 6.71
C LEU A 131 23.37 8.76 6.99
N TYR A 132 23.26 7.67 6.23
CA TYR A 132 24.19 6.53 6.32
C TYR A 132 25.64 6.97 6.05
N ARG A 133 25.89 7.68 4.94
CA ARG A 133 27.26 8.13 4.56
C ARG A 133 27.90 9.06 5.57
N ARG A 134 27.12 9.92 6.19
CA ARG A 134 27.60 10.84 7.25
C ARG A 134 28.22 10.09 8.41
N HIS A 135 27.72 8.93 8.75
CA HIS A 135 28.19 8.13 9.89
C HIS A 135 29.13 6.98 9.50
N ARG A 136 29.02 6.44 8.26
CA ARG A 136 29.77 5.27 7.81
C ARG A 136 30.78 5.55 6.69
N GLY A 137 30.87 6.79 6.23
CA GLY A 137 31.74 7.22 5.15
C GLY A 137 31.09 7.13 3.77
N ASP A 138 31.72 7.82 2.82
CA ASP A 138 31.19 7.95 1.44
C ASP A 138 31.48 6.68 0.61
N ARG A 139 30.74 5.60 0.90
CA ARG A 139 30.83 4.36 0.14
C ARG A 139 30.01 4.45 -1.14
N PRO A 140 30.51 4.02 -2.30
CA PRO A 140 29.73 3.94 -3.52
C PRO A 140 28.63 2.87 -3.37
N VAL A 141 27.45 3.11 -3.96
CA VAL A 141 26.43 2.07 -4.10
C VAL A 141 26.87 1.09 -5.20
N THR A 142 26.96 -0.19 -4.87
CA THR A 142 27.38 -1.25 -5.80
C THR A 142 26.21 -2.11 -6.27
N ALA A 143 25.14 -2.19 -5.48
CA ALA A 143 23.91 -2.87 -5.86
C ALA A 143 22.71 -2.30 -5.11
N VAL A 144 21.51 -2.55 -5.67
CA VAL A 144 20.21 -2.36 -5.03
C VAL A 144 19.44 -3.68 -5.09
N ILE A 145 18.78 -4.04 -4.00
CA ILE A 145 17.88 -5.20 -3.93
C ILE A 145 16.48 -4.68 -3.61
N PHE A 146 15.52 -4.95 -4.50
CA PHE A 146 14.10 -4.77 -4.22
C PHE A 146 13.54 -6.08 -3.71
N THR A 147 12.98 -6.09 -2.50
CA THR A 147 12.45 -7.31 -1.90
C THR A 147 11.15 -7.74 -2.54
N HIS A 148 10.32 -6.78 -2.97
CA HIS A 148 9.02 -7.03 -3.60
C HIS A 148 8.52 -5.82 -4.40
N SER A 149 7.34 -5.96 -5.03
CA SER A 149 6.84 -5.07 -6.08
C SER A 149 6.02 -3.86 -5.60
N HIS A 150 6.03 -3.52 -4.29
CA HIS A 150 5.33 -2.33 -3.79
C HIS A 150 6.22 -1.07 -3.85
N ILE A 151 5.55 0.07 -4.08
CA ILE A 151 6.22 1.36 -4.38
C ILE A 151 7.11 1.87 -3.26
N ASP A 152 6.82 1.55 -2.01
CA ASP A 152 7.61 1.96 -0.85
C ASP A 152 8.91 1.16 -0.66
N HIS A 153 9.17 0.19 -1.56
CA HIS A 153 10.40 -0.60 -1.56
C HIS A 153 11.28 -0.36 -2.80
N PHE A 154 10.83 0.48 -3.74
CA PHE A 154 11.64 0.79 -4.93
C PHE A 154 11.61 2.28 -5.32
N GLY A 155 10.60 3.03 -4.89
CA GLY A 155 10.27 4.36 -5.41
C GLY A 155 11.37 5.40 -5.27
N GLY A 156 12.26 5.27 -4.28
CA GLY A 156 13.34 6.21 -4.02
C GLY A 156 14.63 5.97 -4.80
N VAL A 157 14.70 4.96 -5.66
CA VAL A 157 15.96 4.49 -6.29
C VAL A 157 16.71 5.57 -7.08
N LEU A 158 16.01 6.45 -7.83
CA LEU A 158 16.65 7.54 -8.58
C LEU A 158 17.17 8.69 -7.69
N GLY A 159 16.94 8.63 -6.39
CA GLY A 159 17.56 9.56 -5.45
C GLY A 159 19.09 9.39 -5.34
N PHE A 160 19.63 8.23 -5.75
CA PHE A 160 21.05 7.93 -5.56
C PHE A 160 21.65 6.97 -6.61
N VAL A 161 20.87 6.38 -7.50
CA VAL A 161 21.32 5.56 -8.64
C VAL A 161 20.74 6.12 -9.91
N SER A 162 21.56 6.30 -10.94
CA SER A 162 21.09 6.73 -12.25
C SER A 162 20.91 5.54 -13.20
N ALA A 163 20.13 5.73 -14.26
CA ALA A 163 19.99 4.73 -15.33
C ALA A 163 21.35 4.37 -15.99
N ASP A 164 22.26 5.35 -16.07
CA ASP A 164 23.63 5.15 -16.59
C ASP A 164 24.50 4.29 -15.65
N ASP A 165 24.27 4.35 -14.35
CA ASP A 165 24.97 3.47 -13.39
C ASP A 165 24.58 2.02 -13.61
N VAL A 166 23.29 1.76 -13.86
CA VAL A 166 22.78 0.41 -14.11
C VAL A 166 23.21 -0.09 -15.49
N SER A 167 23.01 0.71 -16.55
CA SER A 167 23.33 0.31 -17.93
C SER A 167 24.83 0.08 -18.16
N SER A 168 25.68 0.81 -17.44
CA SER A 168 27.15 0.61 -17.47
C SER A 168 27.63 -0.56 -16.59
N GLY A 169 26.76 -1.18 -15.81
CA GLY A 169 27.09 -2.27 -14.88
C GLY A 169 27.84 -1.81 -13.61
N ARG A 170 27.88 -0.49 -13.34
CA ARG A 170 28.45 0.02 -12.07
C ARG A 170 27.57 -0.34 -10.88
N VAL A 171 26.26 -0.34 -11.06
CA VAL A 171 25.27 -0.74 -10.05
C VAL A 171 24.42 -1.88 -10.60
N GLN A 172 24.30 -2.96 -9.86
CA GLN A 172 23.36 -4.05 -10.17
C GLN A 172 22.03 -3.80 -9.44
N ILE A 173 20.91 -4.09 -10.09
CA ILE A 173 19.60 -4.12 -9.44
C ILE A 173 19.08 -5.55 -9.48
N LEU A 174 18.79 -6.11 -8.31
CA LEU A 174 18.19 -7.44 -8.15
C LEU A 174 16.76 -7.29 -7.67
N ALA A 175 15.86 -8.12 -8.21
CA ALA A 175 14.46 -8.17 -7.79
C ALA A 175 13.90 -9.58 -7.99
N PRO A 176 12.79 -9.97 -7.35
CA PRO A 176 12.10 -11.21 -7.64
C PRO A 176 11.49 -11.21 -9.05
N GLU A 177 11.35 -12.41 -9.63
CA GLU A 177 10.71 -12.63 -10.94
C GLU A 177 9.36 -11.90 -11.03
N GLY A 178 9.10 -11.23 -12.16
CA GLY A 178 7.86 -10.49 -12.42
C GLY A 178 7.76 -9.14 -11.68
N PHE A 179 8.81 -8.71 -11.00
CA PHE A 179 8.81 -7.46 -10.24
C PHE A 179 8.31 -6.26 -11.06
N LEU A 180 8.89 -6.02 -12.23
CA LEU A 180 8.57 -4.84 -13.03
C LEU A 180 7.11 -4.87 -13.52
N GLU A 181 6.63 -6.02 -13.96
CA GLU A 181 5.26 -6.20 -14.43
C GLU A 181 4.24 -5.88 -13.33
N HIS A 182 4.42 -6.45 -12.15
CA HIS A 182 3.52 -6.25 -11.02
C HIS A 182 3.59 -4.83 -10.44
N SER A 183 4.79 -4.27 -10.31
CA SER A 183 4.97 -2.88 -9.83
C SER A 183 4.26 -1.87 -10.72
N VAL A 184 4.29 -2.08 -12.02
CA VAL A 184 3.68 -1.16 -12.98
C VAL A 184 2.17 -1.38 -13.09
N ALA A 185 1.71 -2.63 -13.22
CA ALA A 185 0.30 -2.94 -13.38
C ALA A 185 -0.55 -2.44 -12.20
N GLU A 186 -0.07 -2.63 -10.97
CA GLU A 186 -0.78 -2.19 -9.77
C GLU A 186 -0.96 -0.67 -9.72
N ASN A 187 0.08 0.10 -10.09
CA ASN A 187 0.05 1.55 -9.99
C ASN A 187 -0.61 2.25 -11.19
N VAL A 188 -0.89 1.56 -12.30
CA VAL A 188 -1.40 2.16 -13.54
C VAL A 188 -2.85 1.78 -13.81
N TYR A 189 -3.21 0.49 -13.83
CA TYR A 189 -4.53 0.06 -14.34
C TYR A 189 -5.70 0.54 -13.49
N ALA A 190 -5.59 0.47 -12.16
CA ALA A 190 -6.56 1.03 -11.22
C ALA A 190 -5.98 2.20 -10.41
N GLY A 191 -4.90 2.81 -10.89
CA GLY A 191 -4.09 3.78 -10.17
C GLY A 191 -4.87 5.00 -9.69
N VAL A 192 -5.83 5.50 -10.47
CA VAL A 192 -6.70 6.63 -10.08
C VAL A 192 -7.50 6.29 -8.82
N ALA A 193 -8.22 5.17 -8.84
CA ALA A 193 -9.04 4.74 -7.70
C ALA A 193 -8.17 4.35 -6.49
N MET A 194 -7.04 3.67 -6.73
CA MET A 194 -6.12 3.29 -5.66
C MET A 194 -5.45 4.52 -5.02
N GLY A 195 -5.05 5.53 -5.80
CA GLY A 195 -4.49 6.79 -5.32
C GLY A 195 -5.46 7.55 -4.42
N ARG A 196 -6.72 7.70 -4.85
CA ARG A 196 -7.79 8.34 -4.05
C ARG A 196 -7.97 7.64 -2.70
N ARG A 197 -8.08 6.30 -2.70
CA ARG A 197 -8.24 5.49 -1.49
C ARG A 197 -6.97 5.44 -0.63
N ALA A 198 -5.78 5.53 -1.23
CA ALA A 198 -4.52 5.65 -0.49
C ALA A 198 -4.46 6.94 0.34
N GLY A 199 -4.98 8.05 -0.19
CA GLY A 199 -5.12 9.31 0.56
C GLY A 199 -5.91 9.15 1.87
N TYR A 200 -6.98 8.35 1.84
CA TYR A 200 -7.75 7.95 3.03
C TYR A 200 -6.94 7.02 3.94
N MET A 201 -6.36 5.96 3.37
CA MET A 201 -5.68 4.90 4.11
C MET A 201 -4.49 5.42 4.93
N TYR A 202 -3.70 6.31 4.35
CA TYR A 202 -2.52 6.88 5.01
C TYR A 202 -2.78 8.23 5.68
N GLY A 203 -4.04 8.71 5.68
CA GLY A 203 -4.43 9.94 6.37
C GLY A 203 -3.73 11.17 5.81
N ALA A 204 -3.58 11.26 4.48
CA ALA A 204 -2.81 12.32 3.83
C ALA A 204 -3.34 13.72 4.13
N ALA A 205 -4.68 13.88 4.20
CA ALA A 205 -5.36 15.13 4.52
C ALA A 205 -5.54 15.39 6.03
N LEU A 206 -5.20 14.41 6.88
CA LEU A 206 -5.43 14.52 8.32
C LEU A 206 -4.33 15.35 9.01
N ALA A 207 -4.73 16.22 9.91
CA ALA A 207 -3.81 16.87 10.83
C ALA A 207 -3.09 15.81 11.70
N ARG A 208 -1.81 16.00 11.97
CA ARG A 208 -1.04 15.16 12.90
C ARG A 208 -1.40 15.55 14.32
N GLY A 209 -1.89 14.60 15.11
CA GLY A 209 -2.33 14.86 16.48
C GLY A 209 -3.21 13.77 17.07
N PRO A 210 -3.52 13.85 18.38
CA PRO A 210 -4.31 12.84 19.09
C PRO A 210 -5.71 12.59 18.54
N GLN A 211 -6.36 13.61 17.98
CA GLN A 211 -7.67 13.47 17.31
C GLN A 211 -7.54 13.29 15.79
N GLY A 212 -6.32 13.31 15.23
CA GLY A 212 -6.01 13.13 13.82
C GLY A 212 -5.21 11.86 13.55
N ALA A 213 -4.26 11.95 12.62
CA ALA A 213 -3.37 10.84 12.28
C ALA A 213 -2.30 10.65 13.35
N VAL A 214 -2.14 9.39 13.79
CA VAL A 214 -1.10 8.96 14.73
C VAL A 214 -0.16 7.93 14.10
N GLY A 215 -0.35 7.63 12.82
CA GLY A 215 0.39 6.66 12.04
C GLY A 215 -0.52 5.75 11.23
N ALA A 216 0.09 4.86 10.48
CA ALA A 216 -0.59 3.83 9.67
C ALA A 216 -0.43 2.41 10.26
N GLY A 217 0.20 2.29 11.45
CA GLY A 217 0.48 1.00 12.08
C GLY A 217 1.73 0.29 11.56
N LEU A 218 1.96 0.33 10.26
CA LEU A 218 3.15 -0.21 9.58
C LEU A 218 4.33 0.77 9.62
N GLY A 219 4.03 2.04 9.62
CA GLY A 219 4.92 3.19 9.68
C GLY A 219 4.11 4.44 10.00
N GLN A 220 4.68 5.62 9.79
CA GLN A 220 4.02 6.88 10.09
C GLN A 220 2.95 7.23 9.03
N THR A 221 3.38 7.43 7.80
CA THR A 221 2.57 7.76 6.61
C THR A 221 3.44 7.58 5.36
N THR A 222 2.96 7.95 4.18
CA THR A 222 3.72 7.98 2.93
C THR A 222 4.36 9.34 2.71
N SER A 223 5.60 9.39 2.18
CA SER A 223 6.18 10.64 1.67
C SER A 223 5.43 11.13 0.43
N THR A 224 5.51 12.44 0.18
CA THR A 224 4.86 13.10 -0.97
C THR A 224 5.87 13.54 -2.04
N GLY A 225 7.08 13.00 -2.01
CA GLY A 225 8.12 13.23 -3.01
C GLY A 225 7.87 12.46 -4.31
N GLU A 226 8.83 12.52 -5.22
CA GLU A 226 8.71 11.87 -6.53
C GLU A 226 9.07 10.38 -6.44
N ALA A 227 8.09 9.51 -6.71
CA ALA A 227 8.31 8.09 -6.82
C ALA A 227 8.91 7.74 -8.20
N THR A 228 9.87 6.82 -8.21
CA THR A 228 10.65 6.46 -9.38
C THR A 228 10.79 4.93 -9.48
N ILE A 229 11.28 4.43 -10.60
CA ILE A 229 11.60 3.01 -10.76
C ILE A 229 12.75 2.85 -11.75
N LEU A 230 13.62 1.89 -11.49
CA LEU A 230 14.60 1.36 -12.45
C LEU A 230 14.35 -0.13 -12.66
N PRO A 231 14.38 -0.62 -13.91
CA PRO A 231 14.26 -2.05 -14.17
C PRO A 231 15.36 -2.85 -13.49
N PRO A 232 15.07 -4.04 -12.95
CA PRO A 232 16.11 -4.92 -12.43
C PRO A 232 17.07 -5.35 -13.56
N SER A 233 18.35 -5.36 -13.27
CA SER A 233 19.37 -5.94 -14.16
C SER A 233 19.47 -7.45 -14.01
N ARG A 234 18.90 -8.01 -12.95
CA ARG A 234 18.81 -9.44 -12.65
C ARG A 234 17.55 -9.77 -11.87
N GLU A 235 16.82 -10.73 -12.33
CA GLU A 235 15.70 -11.33 -11.59
C GLU A 235 16.15 -12.60 -10.87
N ILE A 236 15.63 -12.81 -9.65
CA ILE A 236 15.75 -14.03 -8.87
C ILE A 236 14.51 -14.84 -9.16
N THR A 237 14.67 -16.08 -9.62
CA THR A 237 13.57 -16.90 -10.14
C THR A 237 13.34 -18.19 -9.36
N THR A 238 14.33 -18.61 -8.55
CA THR A 238 14.29 -19.92 -7.89
C THR A 238 14.79 -19.84 -6.45
N THR A 239 14.03 -20.45 -5.54
CA THR A 239 14.47 -20.65 -4.15
C THR A 239 15.77 -21.46 -4.09
N GLY A 240 16.73 -20.99 -3.32
CA GLY A 240 18.08 -21.56 -3.17
C GLY A 240 19.10 -20.98 -4.14
N GLU A 241 18.73 -20.03 -5.02
CA GLU A 241 19.72 -19.27 -5.78
C GLU A 241 20.72 -18.57 -4.84
N LYS A 242 22.00 -18.58 -5.25
CA LYS A 242 23.07 -17.90 -4.52
C LYS A 242 23.80 -16.92 -5.43
N HIS A 243 23.98 -15.72 -4.95
CA HIS A 243 24.77 -14.69 -5.64
C HIS A 243 25.75 -14.04 -4.70
N THR A 244 26.96 -13.78 -5.21
CA THR A 244 27.94 -12.94 -4.53
C THR A 244 27.90 -11.54 -5.13
N ILE A 245 27.57 -10.56 -4.30
CA ILE A 245 27.43 -9.15 -4.66
C ILE A 245 28.41 -8.37 -3.81
N ASP A 246 29.34 -7.65 -4.44
CA ASP A 246 30.40 -6.90 -3.76
C ASP A 246 31.07 -7.70 -2.60
N GLY A 247 31.40 -8.98 -2.87
CA GLY A 247 32.03 -9.89 -1.91
C GLY A 247 31.12 -10.47 -0.82
N VAL A 248 29.84 -10.12 -0.79
CA VAL A 248 28.84 -10.66 0.14
C VAL A 248 28.01 -11.73 -0.54
N GLU A 249 27.92 -12.93 0.06
CA GLU A 249 27.05 -14.01 -0.41
C GLU A 249 25.62 -13.82 0.08
N PHE A 250 24.66 -14.04 -0.82
CA PHE A 250 23.21 -14.05 -0.57
C PHE A 250 22.64 -15.38 -1.02
N GLU A 251 21.78 -15.98 -0.21
CA GLU A 251 20.93 -17.11 -0.59
C GLU A 251 19.47 -16.68 -0.57
N PHE A 252 18.78 -16.81 -1.71
CA PHE A 252 17.43 -16.30 -1.90
C PHE A 252 16.34 -17.37 -1.72
N GLN A 253 15.20 -16.95 -1.21
CA GLN A 253 13.96 -17.72 -1.15
C GLN A 253 12.85 -16.91 -1.85
N MET A 254 12.21 -17.51 -2.87
CA MET A 254 11.04 -16.92 -3.51
C MET A 254 9.81 -17.06 -2.61
N ALA A 255 9.00 -15.98 -2.54
CA ALA A 255 7.78 -15.94 -1.73
C ALA A 255 6.59 -15.27 -2.48
N PRO A 256 6.34 -15.60 -3.76
CA PRO A 256 5.31 -14.92 -4.56
C PRO A 256 3.90 -15.16 -4.02
N GLY A 257 3.04 -14.14 -4.14
CA GLY A 257 1.64 -14.21 -3.74
C GLY A 257 1.38 -14.13 -2.24
N THR A 258 2.40 -13.80 -1.46
CA THR A 258 2.31 -13.48 -0.02
C THR A 258 1.86 -12.04 0.18
N GLU A 259 2.72 -11.15 0.63
CA GLU A 259 2.42 -9.73 0.78
C GLU A 259 2.30 -9.05 -0.60
N ALA A 260 3.16 -9.43 -1.55
CA ALA A 260 3.12 -8.99 -2.94
C ALA A 260 3.05 -10.17 -3.92
N PRO A 261 2.56 -9.95 -5.15
CA PRO A 261 2.60 -10.97 -6.20
C PRO A 261 4.02 -11.43 -6.54
N SER A 262 4.98 -10.50 -6.49
CA SER A 262 6.41 -10.73 -6.71
C SER A 262 7.16 -10.33 -5.44
N GLU A 263 7.71 -11.31 -4.72
CA GLU A 263 8.37 -11.14 -3.42
C GLU A 263 9.44 -12.19 -3.19
N MET A 264 10.50 -11.83 -2.45
CA MET A 264 11.58 -12.73 -2.06
C MET A 264 12.16 -12.39 -0.70
N HIS A 265 12.63 -13.43 0.00
CA HIS A 265 13.48 -13.34 1.19
C HIS A 265 14.93 -13.63 0.83
N PHE A 266 15.87 -13.30 1.71
CA PHE A 266 17.26 -13.72 1.52
C PHE A 266 18.02 -13.82 2.83
N TYR A 267 18.97 -14.76 2.88
CA TYR A 267 19.90 -14.97 3.98
C TYR A 267 21.31 -14.52 3.61
N ILE A 268 22.00 -13.89 4.55
CA ILE A 268 23.37 -13.38 4.39
C ILE A 268 24.27 -14.11 5.40
N PRO A 269 25.00 -15.18 4.98
CA PRO A 269 25.81 -15.98 5.89
C PRO A 269 26.87 -15.17 6.67
N ARG A 270 27.50 -14.19 6.00
CA ARG A 270 28.53 -13.30 6.63
C ARG A 270 28.03 -12.63 7.91
N TYR A 271 26.77 -12.19 7.91
CA TYR A 271 26.13 -11.45 9.00
C TYR A 271 25.19 -12.30 9.84
N ARG A 272 24.96 -13.57 9.44
CA ARG A 272 23.93 -14.45 10.00
C ARG A 272 22.56 -13.74 10.04
N ALA A 273 22.29 -12.95 9.01
CA ALA A 273 21.14 -12.08 8.92
C ALA A 273 20.15 -12.60 7.87
N LEU A 274 18.89 -12.69 8.24
CA LEU A 274 17.77 -13.10 7.39
C LEU A 274 16.88 -11.88 7.13
N CYS A 275 16.73 -11.51 5.85
CA CYS A 275 15.73 -10.55 5.39
C CYS A 275 14.43 -11.27 5.08
N MET A 276 13.35 -10.88 5.74
CA MET A 276 12.02 -11.45 5.52
C MET A 276 11.09 -10.53 4.71
N ALA A 277 11.65 -9.57 3.97
CA ALA A 277 10.89 -8.59 3.21
C ALA A 277 9.79 -7.96 4.07
N GLU A 278 8.51 -8.13 3.71
CA GLU A 278 7.38 -7.68 4.52
C GLU A 278 6.58 -8.84 5.15
N ASN A 279 7.05 -10.09 4.97
CA ASN A 279 6.31 -11.28 5.41
C ASN A 279 6.34 -11.55 6.92
N ALA A 280 7.22 -10.91 7.67
CA ALA A 280 7.33 -11.09 9.13
C ALA A 280 7.63 -9.74 9.82
N THR A 281 6.65 -8.86 9.85
CA THR A 281 6.72 -7.54 10.51
C THR A 281 6.09 -7.57 11.90
N HIS A 282 6.35 -6.55 12.74
CA HIS A 282 5.79 -6.46 14.09
C HIS A 282 4.32 -5.96 14.07
N THR A 283 3.48 -6.59 13.25
CA THR A 283 2.03 -6.36 13.15
C THR A 283 1.35 -7.53 12.42
N LEU A 284 0.06 -7.72 12.62
CA LEU A 284 -0.78 -8.45 11.67
C LEU A 284 -0.91 -7.62 10.39
N HIS A 285 -0.33 -8.08 9.30
CA HIS A 285 -0.45 -7.42 8.00
C HIS A 285 -1.82 -7.67 7.37
N ASN A 286 -2.34 -6.73 6.60
CA ASN A 286 -3.58 -6.92 5.88
C ASN A 286 -3.42 -7.92 4.71
N LEU A 287 -4.45 -8.74 4.48
CA LEU A 287 -4.52 -9.65 3.34
C LEU A 287 -5.23 -9.03 2.13
N LEU A 288 -5.85 -7.88 2.30
CA LEU A 288 -6.40 -7.04 1.25
C LEU A 288 -6.25 -5.58 1.68
N THR A 289 -5.39 -4.84 1.02
CA THR A 289 -5.17 -3.45 1.36
C THR A 289 -6.40 -2.58 1.05
N LEU A 290 -6.72 -1.62 1.92
CA LEU A 290 -7.90 -0.77 1.77
C LEU A 290 -7.83 0.14 0.53
N ARG A 291 -6.62 0.49 0.07
CA ARG A 291 -6.45 1.22 -1.19
C ARG A 291 -6.89 0.42 -2.42
N GLY A 292 -6.82 -0.90 -2.35
CA GLY A 292 -7.10 -1.84 -3.43
C GLY A 292 -5.85 -2.58 -3.86
N ALA A 293 -5.95 -3.87 -4.02
CA ALA A 293 -4.94 -4.77 -4.59
C ALA A 293 -5.58 -6.15 -4.85
N VAL A 294 -4.82 -7.08 -5.41
CA VAL A 294 -5.19 -8.49 -5.44
C VAL A 294 -5.17 -9.05 -4.02
N VAL A 295 -6.13 -9.91 -3.69
CA VAL A 295 -6.20 -10.54 -2.35
C VAL A 295 -4.99 -11.46 -2.16
N ARG A 296 -4.23 -11.24 -1.10
CA ARG A 296 -3.04 -12.00 -0.69
C ARG A 296 -3.41 -13.39 -0.21
N ASP A 297 -2.46 -14.32 -0.29
CA ASP A 297 -2.69 -15.71 0.07
C ASP A 297 -2.07 -16.07 1.43
N PRO A 298 -2.84 -16.12 2.53
CA PRO A 298 -2.31 -16.46 3.85
C PRO A 298 -1.86 -17.92 3.95
N HIS A 299 -2.37 -18.81 3.07
CA HIS A 299 -1.93 -20.19 3.04
C HIS A 299 -0.47 -20.30 2.57
N VAL A 300 -0.16 -19.73 1.40
CA VAL A 300 1.23 -19.76 0.90
C VAL A 300 2.15 -18.92 1.80
N TRP A 301 1.64 -17.85 2.41
CA TRP A 301 2.39 -17.02 3.36
C TRP A 301 2.86 -17.85 4.55
N SER A 302 1.98 -18.61 5.19
CA SER A 302 2.32 -19.53 6.29
C SER A 302 3.33 -20.61 5.83
N HIS A 303 3.20 -21.12 4.60
CA HIS A 303 4.14 -22.09 4.02
C HIS A 303 5.54 -21.50 3.80
N TYR A 304 5.65 -20.30 3.25
CA TYR A 304 6.97 -19.67 3.03
C TYR A 304 7.65 -19.26 4.34
N LEU A 305 6.88 -18.89 5.37
CA LEU A 305 7.43 -18.69 6.72
C LEU A 305 7.96 -20.02 7.30
N THR A 306 7.25 -21.14 7.09
CA THR A 306 7.73 -22.47 7.47
C THR A 306 9.03 -22.81 6.75
N GLU A 307 9.10 -22.59 5.44
CA GLU A 307 10.30 -22.84 4.64
C GLU A 307 11.48 -21.98 5.10
N ALA A 308 11.25 -20.69 5.43
CA ALA A 308 12.29 -19.81 5.94
C ALA A 308 12.85 -20.30 7.29
N ILE A 309 11.98 -20.77 8.20
CA ILE A 309 12.38 -21.36 9.47
C ILE A 309 13.24 -22.60 9.25
N GLU A 310 12.82 -23.52 8.38
CA GLU A 310 13.56 -24.75 8.08
C GLU A 310 14.90 -24.49 7.40
N ARG A 311 14.97 -23.52 6.48
CA ARG A 311 16.21 -23.20 5.75
C ARG A 311 17.21 -22.43 6.59
N PHE A 312 16.74 -21.41 7.30
CA PHE A 312 17.61 -20.38 7.85
C PHE A 312 17.49 -20.24 9.38
N GLY A 313 16.40 -20.75 9.98
CA GLY A 313 16.12 -20.59 11.41
C GLY A 313 17.19 -21.16 12.31
N GLY A 314 17.90 -22.23 11.89
CA GLY A 314 19.02 -22.80 12.66
C GLY A 314 20.30 -21.96 12.66
N GLU A 315 20.46 -21.04 11.72
CA GLU A 315 21.70 -20.29 11.50
C GLU A 315 21.53 -18.78 11.74
N ALA A 316 20.34 -18.22 11.53
CA ALA A 316 20.10 -16.79 11.68
C ALA A 316 20.24 -16.31 13.12
N GLU A 317 20.93 -15.20 13.32
CA GLU A 317 21.09 -14.50 14.60
C GLU A 317 20.37 -13.14 14.61
N VAL A 318 19.95 -12.67 13.45
CA VAL A 318 19.10 -11.51 13.30
C VAL A 318 18.15 -11.68 12.12
N VAL A 319 16.88 -11.32 12.33
CA VAL A 319 15.88 -11.08 11.28
C VAL A 319 15.68 -9.59 11.16
N PHE A 320 15.69 -9.08 9.92
CA PHE A 320 15.32 -7.71 9.60
C PHE A 320 14.33 -7.70 8.45
N THR A 321 13.55 -6.65 8.38
CA THR A 321 12.41 -6.53 7.48
C THR A 321 12.35 -5.14 6.87
N SER A 322 11.50 -4.98 5.88
CA SER A 322 11.29 -3.70 5.18
C SER A 322 10.48 -2.68 5.98
N HIS A 323 9.95 -3.10 7.15
CA HIS A 323 9.25 -2.24 8.12
C HIS A 323 9.66 -2.61 9.54
N HIS A 324 9.42 -1.68 10.48
CA HIS A 324 9.67 -1.85 11.91
C HIS A 324 11.16 -2.03 12.27
N TRP A 325 11.44 -2.72 13.36
CA TRP A 325 12.77 -2.97 13.93
C TRP A 325 13.13 -4.46 13.82
N PRO A 326 14.42 -4.81 13.81
CA PRO A 326 14.85 -6.21 13.73
C PRO A 326 14.54 -7.02 14.99
N THR A 327 14.61 -8.35 14.83
CA THR A 327 14.55 -9.33 15.92
C THR A 327 15.89 -10.05 16.03
N TRP A 328 16.49 -10.10 17.22
CA TRP A 328 17.81 -10.68 17.46
C TRP A 328 17.74 -11.94 18.33
N GLY A 329 18.66 -12.85 18.10
CA GLY A 329 18.83 -14.11 18.82
C GLY A 329 18.03 -15.25 18.20
N ASN A 330 18.74 -16.35 17.93
CA ASN A 330 18.22 -17.50 17.19
C ASN A 330 16.91 -18.06 17.76
N ALA A 331 16.81 -18.23 19.09
CA ALA A 331 15.61 -18.73 19.74
C ALA A 331 14.41 -17.76 19.57
N GLU A 332 14.66 -16.45 19.71
CA GLU A 332 13.64 -15.43 19.55
C GLU A 332 13.17 -15.29 18.09
N ILE A 333 14.10 -15.39 17.14
CA ILE A 333 13.78 -15.43 15.71
C ILE A 333 12.87 -16.60 15.39
N THR A 334 13.21 -17.79 15.85
CA THR A 334 12.39 -19.00 15.60
C THR A 334 10.99 -18.84 16.22
N ARG A 335 10.91 -18.26 17.43
CA ARG A 335 9.63 -17.95 18.09
C ARG A 335 8.83 -16.92 17.30
N PHE A 336 9.44 -15.80 16.91
CA PHE A 336 8.80 -14.72 16.16
C PHE A 336 8.26 -15.19 14.80
N LEU A 337 9.09 -15.85 13.99
CA LEU A 337 8.65 -16.39 12.70
C LEU A 337 7.57 -17.47 12.86
N GLY A 338 7.68 -18.29 13.91
CA GLY A 338 6.67 -19.30 14.26
C GLY A 338 5.32 -18.67 14.60
N ILE A 339 5.30 -17.59 15.37
CA ILE A 339 4.09 -16.83 15.71
C ILE A 339 3.46 -16.19 14.46
N GLN A 340 4.26 -15.58 13.60
CA GLN A 340 3.77 -15.00 12.34
C GLN A 340 3.20 -16.09 11.42
N ARG A 341 3.86 -17.23 11.28
CA ARG A 341 3.36 -18.39 10.54
C ARG A 341 2.02 -18.87 11.06
N ASP A 342 1.93 -19.06 12.37
CA ASP A 342 0.73 -19.58 13.03
C ASP A 342 -0.43 -18.60 12.91
N LEU A 343 -0.16 -17.30 12.95
CA LEU A 343 -1.16 -16.24 12.77
C LEU A 343 -1.87 -16.36 11.42
N TYR A 344 -1.12 -16.37 10.31
CA TYR A 344 -1.70 -16.48 8.96
C TYR A 344 -2.34 -17.84 8.71
N GLY A 345 -1.69 -18.93 9.14
CA GLY A 345 -2.23 -20.28 9.04
C GLY A 345 -3.54 -20.44 9.82
N TYR A 346 -3.60 -19.93 11.04
CA TYR A 346 -4.81 -19.98 11.88
C TYR A 346 -5.97 -19.20 11.23
N LEU A 347 -5.75 -17.97 10.82
CA LEU A 347 -6.78 -17.15 10.18
C LEU A 347 -7.32 -17.81 8.91
N HIS A 348 -6.43 -18.35 8.08
CA HIS A 348 -6.79 -19.10 6.87
C HIS A 348 -7.67 -20.30 7.22
N ASP A 349 -7.16 -21.22 8.05
CA ASP A 349 -7.80 -22.51 8.29
C ASP A 349 -9.12 -22.35 9.04
N GLN A 350 -9.19 -21.46 10.03
CA GLN A 350 -10.43 -21.22 10.77
C GLN A 350 -11.49 -20.52 9.91
N THR A 351 -11.08 -19.60 9.03
CA THR A 351 -12.01 -19.00 8.08
C THR A 351 -12.60 -20.05 7.15
N LEU A 352 -11.78 -20.92 6.56
CA LEU A 352 -12.28 -22.01 5.69
C LEU A 352 -13.12 -23.03 6.45
N ARG A 353 -12.75 -23.36 7.68
CA ARG A 353 -13.55 -24.27 8.52
C ARG A 353 -14.96 -23.75 8.74
N LEU A 354 -15.11 -22.45 9.03
CA LEU A 354 -16.41 -21.82 9.26
C LEU A 354 -17.16 -21.57 7.94
N LEU A 355 -16.48 -21.18 6.89
CA LEU A 355 -17.02 -21.04 5.53
C LEU A 355 -17.66 -22.37 5.06
N ASN A 356 -17.00 -23.50 5.29
CA ASN A 356 -17.52 -24.83 4.97
C ASN A 356 -18.72 -25.27 5.86
N GLN A 357 -19.03 -24.50 6.91
CA GLN A 357 -20.26 -24.64 7.69
C GLN A 357 -21.40 -23.71 7.21
N GLY A 358 -21.14 -22.92 6.18
CA GLY A 358 -22.14 -22.05 5.56
C GLY A 358 -22.18 -20.61 6.07
N TYR A 359 -21.22 -20.20 6.93
CA TYR A 359 -21.13 -18.81 7.39
C TYR A 359 -20.51 -17.91 6.32
N ASN A 360 -20.99 -16.67 6.19
CA ASN A 360 -20.41 -15.66 5.32
C ASN A 360 -19.25 -14.90 6.01
N GLY A 361 -18.51 -14.11 5.24
CA GLY A 361 -17.33 -13.43 5.74
C GLY A 361 -17.57 -12.46 6.91
N ALA A 362 -18.74 -11.83 6.98
CA ALA A 362 -19.09 -10.92 8.07
C ALA A 362 -19.39 -11.71 9.37
N GLU A 363 -20.10 -12.82 9.26
CA GLU A 363 -20.39 -13.71 10.39
C GLU A 363 -19.11 -14.35 10.95
N ILE A 364 -18.25 -14.87 10.06
CA ILE A 364 -16.97 -15.48 10.45
C ILE A 364 -16.09 -14.47 11.16
N ALA A 365 -16.05 -13.21 10.71
CA ALA A 365 -15.26 -12.14 11.31
C ALA A 365 -15.65 -11.83 12.77
N GLU A 366 -16.91 -12.07 13.14
CA GLU A 366 -17.38 -11.92 14.54
C GLU A 366 -17.24 -13.22 15.37
N MET A 367 -17.06 -14.37 14.71
CA MET A 367 -16.99 -15.67 15.37
C MET A 367 -15.56 -16.12 15.72
N ILE A 368 -14.56 -15.69 14.94
CA ILE A 368 -13.17 -16.09 15.16
C ILE A 368 -12.65 -15.50 16.47
N GLN A 369 -12.10 -16.39 17.30
CA GLN A 369 -11.36 -16.05 18.51
C GLN A 369 -9.90 -16.41 18.29
N MET A 370 -9.01 -15.51 18.64
CA MET A 370 -7.58 -15.74 18.49
C MET A 370 -7.06 -16.66 19.62
N PRO A 371 -6.11 -17.55 19.33
CA PRO A 371 -5.42 -18.30 20.38
C PRO A 371 -4.78 -17.35 21.40
N PRO A 372 -4.88 -17.61 22.71
CA PRO A 372 -4.35 -16.72 23.74
C PRO A 372 -2.86 -16.39 23.59
N ALA A 373 -2.06 -17.31 23.07
CA ALA A 373 -0.64 -17.08 22.81
C ALA A 373 -0.39 -16.08 21.65
N LEU A 374 -1.26 -16.08 20.66
CA LEU A 374 -1.22 -15.09 19.57
C LEU A 374 -1.79 -13.75 20.05
N GLU A 375 -2.89 -13.76 20.81
CA GLU A 375 -3.50 -12.53 21.32
C GLU A 375 -2.57 -11.76 22.29
N ALA A 376 -1.71 -12.45 23.01
CA ALA A 376 -0.75 -11.84 23.94
C ALA A 376 0.51 -11.28 23.26
N SER A 377 0.76 -11.58 21.99
CA SER A 377 1.95 -11.13 21.28
C SER A 377 1.70 -9.79 20.56
N TRP A 378 2.51 -8.77 20.85
CA TRP A 378 2.37 -7.46 20.19
C TRP A 378 2.52 -7.54 18.66
N SER A 379 3.34 -8.45 18.14
CA SER A 379 3.57 -8.62 16.70
C SER A 379 2.39 -9.23 15.92
N THR A 380 1.33 -9.66 16.61
CA THR A 380 0.11 -10.21 15.99
C THR A 380 -1.09 -9.28 16.11
N HIS A 381 -0.91 -8.11 16.76
CA HIS A 381 -1.95 -7.10 16.85
C HIS A 381 -2.22 -6.42 15.51
N GLY A 382 -3.47 -6.00 15.34
CA GLY A 382 -4.02 -5.56 14.08
C GLY A 382 -3.73 -4.10 13.70
N TYR A 383 -2.49 -3.64 13.82
CA TYR A 383 -2.15 -2.23 13.55
C TYR A 383 -2.29 -1.83 12.08
N TYR A 384 -2.08 -2.77 11.15
CA TYR A 384 -2.15 -2.55 9.71
C TYR A 384 -3.17 -3.43 9.00
N GLY A 385 -3.34 -4.69 9.43
CA GLY A 385 -4.48 -5.54 9.18
C GLY A 385 -5.39 -5.60 10.41
N SER A 386 -6.39 -6.47 10.41
CA SER A 386 -7.14 -6.87 11.58
C SER A 386 -7.77 -8.24 11.37
N VAL A 387 -8.14 -8.93 12.43
CA VAL A 387 -8.81 -10.24 12.33
C VAL A 387 -10.06 -10.11 11.45
N SER A 388 -10.92 -9.13 11.74
CA SER A 388 -12.15 -8.88 10.97
C SER A 388 -11.89 -8.57 9.50
N HIS A 389 -10.88 -7.76 9.20
CA HIS A 389 -10.48 -7.39 7.86
C HIS A 389 -9.96 -8.60 7.08
N ASN A 390 -9.00 -9.32 7.68
CA ASN A 390 -8.33 -10.44 7.03
C ASN A 390 -9.25 -11.63 6.79
N VAL A 391 -10.17 -11.92 7.71
CA VAL A 391 -11.21 -12.95 7.52
C VAL A 391 -12.07 -12.65 6.29
N LYS A 392 -12.52 -11.39 6.14
CA LYS A 392 -13.30 -10.97 4.98
C LYS A 392 -12.49 -11.05 3.68
N ALA A 393 -11.20 -10.75 3.74
CA ALA A 393 -10.28 -10.90 2.63
C ALA A 393 -10.10 -12.38 2.22
N ILE A 394 -9.92 -13.28 3.19
CA ILE A 394 -9.84 -14.73 2.94
C ILE A 394 -11.15 -15.23 2.32
N TYR A 395 -12.30 -14.84 2.88
CA TYR A 395 -13.60 -15.17 2.31
C TYR A 395 -13.68 -14.73 0.83
N GLN A 396 -13.34 -13.47 0.55
CA GLN A 396 -13.36 -12.93 -0.82
C GLN A 396 -12.42 -13.72 -1.76
N ARG A 397 -11.26 -14.15 -1.30
CA ARG A 397 -10.31 -14.92 -2.11
C ARG A 397 -10.92 -16.23 -2.62
N TYR A 398 -11.72 -16.92 -1.80
CA TYR A 398 -12.30 -18.21 -2.14
C TYR A 398 -13.70 -18.10 -2.75
N MET A 399 -14.53 -17.16 -2.28
CA MET A 399 -15.95 -17.08 -2.63
C MET A 399 -16.30 -15.87 -3.50
N GLY A 400 -15.39 -14.89 -3.65
CA GLY A 400 -15.65 -13.64 -4.35
C GLY A 400 -16.62 -12.73 -3.58
N TRP A 401 -17.26 -11.82 -4.29
CA TRP A 401 -18.13 -10.79 -3.70
C TRP A 401 -19.50 -11.31 -3.22
N PHE A 402 -19.96 -12.44 -3.78
CA PHE A 402 -21.32 -12.95 -3.53
C PHE A 402 -21.35 -13.90 -2.32
N ASP A 403 -22.20 -13.60 -1.35
CA ASP A 403 -22.31 -14.35 -0.09
C ASP A 403 -23.26 -15.56 -0.15
N GLY A 404 -23.80 -15.90 -1.33
CA GLY A 404 -24.71 -17.03 -1.55
C GLY A 404 -26.20 -16.72 -1.30
N ASN A 405 -26.55 -15.57 -0.70
CA ASN A 405 -27.96 -15.22 -0.46
C ASN A 405 -28.60 -14.61 -1.71
N PRO A 406 -29.67 -15.25 -2.29
CA PRO A 406 -30.30 -14.75 -3.51
C PRO A 406 -30.80 -13.31 -3.44
N ALA A 407 -31.18 -12.82 -2.25
CA ALA A 407 -31.63 -11.43 -2.07
C ALA A 407 -30.54 -10.40 -2.29
N ARG A 408 -29.24 -10.81 -2.20
CA ARG A 408 -28.07 -9.95 -2.39
C ARG A 408 -27.39 -10.15 -3.74
N LEU A 409 -27.97 -11.00 -4.62
CA LEU A 409 -27.41 -11.23 -5.96
C LEU A 409 -27.57 -10.01 -6.87
N TRP A 410 -28.67 -9.27 -6.73
CA TRP A 410 -28.97 -8.10 -7.54
C TRP A 410 -29.54 -6.95 -6.68
N PRO A 411 -28.71 -6.34 -5.82
CA PRO A 411 -29.13 -5.20 -5.00
C PRO A 411 -29.28 -3.94 -5.87
N HIS A 412 -30.04 -2.98 -5.37
CA HIS A 412 -30.03 -1.64 -5.95
C HIS A 412 -28.65 -0.98 -5.74
N PRO A 413 -28.23 -0.05 -6.64
CA PRO A 413 -27.08 0.81 -6.39
C PRO A 413 -27.23 1.62 -5.09
N PRO A 414 -26.12 2.13 -4.48
CA PRO A 414 -26.14 2.76 -3.16
C PRO A 414 -27.20 3.84 -2.98
N LYS A 415 -27.26 4.86 -3.84
CA LYS A 415 -28.22 5.97 -3.73
C LYS A 415 -29.67 5.51 -3.85
N PRO A 416 -30.12 4.78 -4.91
CA PRO A 416 -31.48 4.24 -4.97
C PRO A 416 -31.83 3.28 -3.83
N LEU A 417 -30.86 2.58 -3.24
CA LEU A 417 -31.08 1.71 -2.07
C LEU A 417 -31.32 2.55 -0.82
N ALA A 418 -30.50 3.57 -0.59
CA ALA A 418 -30.62 4.51 0.52
C ALA A 418 -31.97 5.24 0.53
N GLU A 419 -32.39 5.78 -0.63
CA GLU A 419 -33.70 6.43 -0.78
C GLU A 419 -34.86 5.52 -0.33
N ARG A 420 -34.79 4.22 -0.65
CA ARG A 420 -35.82 3.23 -0.25
C ARG A 420 -35.79 2.94 1.23
N TYR A 421 -34.62 2.76 1.84
CA TYR A 421 -34.52 2.55 3.27
C TYR A 421 -35.01 3.76 4.05
N VAL A 422 -34.61 4.96 3.65
CA VAL A 422 -35.02 6.21 4.28
C VAL A 422 -36.55 6.39 4.19
N ALA A 423 -37.13 6.17 3.01
CA ALA A 423 -38.60 6.25 2.83
C ALA A 423 -39.36 5.20 3.67
N ALA A 424 -38.84 3.96 3.75
CA ALA A 424 -39.45 2.88 4.53
C ALA A 424 -39.38 3.14 6.05
N ILE A 425 -38.32 3.83 6.53
CA ILE A 425 -38.16 4.19 7.95
C ILE A 425 -39.03 5.40 8.34
N GLY A 426 -39.35 6.28 7.39
CA GLY A 426 -40.24 7.44 7.63
C GLY A 426 -39.59 8.79 7.35
N GLY A 427 -38.52 8.82 6.55
CA GLY A 427 -37.82 10.03 6.11
C GLY A 427 -36.45 10.23 6.78
N VAL A 428 -35.66 11.15 6.24
CA VAL A 428 -34.28 11.39 6.68
C VAL A 428 -34.22 11.80 8.16
N ASP A 429 -35.10 12.71 8.59
CA ASP A 429 -35.14 13.16 10.00
C ASP A 429 -35.34 11.98 10.97
N ARG A 430 -36.24 11.03 10.62
CA ARG A 430 -36.45 9.85 11.46
C ARG A 430 -35.24 8.91 11.49
N VAL A 431 -34.52 8.78 10.37
CA VAL A 431 -33.26 8.00 10.32
C VAL A 431 -32.22 8.64 11.21
N VAL A 432 -32.09 9.98 11.19
CA VAL A 432 -31.14 10.73 12.03
C VAL A 432 -31.50 10.58 13.52
N GLU A 433 -32.79 10.62 13.89
CA GLU A 433 -33.22 10.37 15.28
C GLU A 433 -32.82 8.96 15.75
N LEU A 434 -33.05 7.92 14.94
CA LEU A 434 -32.66 6.54 15.26
C LEU A 434 -31.15 6.38 15.34
N ALA A 435 -30.41 7.06 14.48
CA ALA A 435 -28.96 7.08 14.50
C ALA A 435 -28.41 7.77 15.76
N GLN A 436 -29.07 8.85 16.21
CA GLN A 436 -28.72 9.50 17.48
C GLN A 436 -28.98 8.58 18.68
N GLU A 437 -30.12 7.86 18.70
CA GLU A 437 -30.40 6.85 19.74
C GLU A 437 -29.30 5.76 19.78
N ALA A 438 -28.86 5.27 18.60
CA ALA A 438 -27.77 4.29 18.49
C ALA A 438 -26.42 4.88 18.94
N PHE A 439 -26.12 6.12 18.55
CA PHE A 439 -24.93 6.85 18.95
C PHE A 439 -24.86 7.00 20.49
N ASP A 440 -25.96 7.44 21.11
CA ASP A 440 -26.05 7.64 22.56
C ASP A 440 -25.92 6.32 23.34
N ALA A 441 -26.31 5.20 22.71
CA ALA A 441 -26.13 3.85 23.23
C ALA A 441 -24.70 3.30 23.01
N GLY A 442 -23.84 3.99 22.27
CA GLY A 442 -22.49 3.55 21.91
C GLY A 442 -22.43 2.54 20.78
N ASP A 443 -23.55 2.29 20.08
CA ASP A 443 -23.60 1.43 18.89
C ASP A 443 -23.26 2.24 17.61
N PHE A 444 -21.99 2.67 17.54
CA PHE A 444 -21.50 3.49 16.44
C PHE A 444 -21.53 2.77 15.08
N ARG A 445 -21.45 1.43 15.06
CA ARG A 445 -21.54 0.66 13.81
C ARG A 445 -22.94 0.76 13.21
N TRP A 446 -23.98 0.67 14.06
CA TRP A 446 -25.35 0.83 13.61
C TRP A 446 -25.68 2.28 13.27
N ALA A 447 -25.22 3.24 14.08
CA ALA A 447 -25.38 4.65 13.78
C ALA A 447 -24.75 5.00 12.41
N ALA A 448 -23.53 4.54 12.12
CA ALA A 448 -22.87 4.74 10.84
C ALA A 448 -23.68 4.15 9.66
N THR A 449 -24.26 2.95 9.83
CA THR A 449 -25.09 2.31 8.80
C THR A 449 -26.33 3.14 8.48
N LEU A 450 -27.01 3.66 9.49
CA LEU A 450 -28.19 4.50 9.31
C LEU A 450 -27.84 5.83 8.64
N LEU A 451 -26.74 6.45 9.05
CA LEU A 451 -26.28 7.75 8.56
C LEU A 451 -25.73 7.69 7.14
N ASP A 452 -25.09 6.59 6.76
CA ASP A 452 -24.74 6.31 5.37
C ASP A 452 -25.97 6.37 4.47
N HIS A 453 -27.04 5.68 4.83
CA HIS A 453 -28.30 5.76 4.08
C HIS A 453 -28.93 7.16 4.12
N ALA A 454 -28.84 7.88 5.24
CA ALA A 454 -29.38 9.24 5.33
C ALA A 454 -28.66 10.20 4.38
N VAL A 455 -27.32 10.20 4.37
CA VAL A 455 -26.50 11.07 3.52
C VAL A 455 -26.60 10.68 2.04
N PHE A 456 -26.66 9.39 1.70
CA PHE A 456 -26.85 8.96 0.32
C PHE A 456 -28.27 9.24 -0.22
N ALA A 457 -29.28 9.36 0.65
CA ALA A 457 -30.63 9.76 0.25
C ALA A 457 -30.81 11.29 0.15
N ASP A 458 -30.12 12.05 0.99
CA ASP A 458 -30.15 13.53 1.06
C ASP A 458 -28.78 14.05 1.49
N GLU A 459 -27.91 14.32 0.52
CA GLU A 459 -26.54 14.76 0.72
C GLU A 459 -26.40 16.12 1.38
N ASP A 460 -27.43 16.98 1.26
CA ASP A 460 -27.46 18.32 1.83
C ASP A 460 -27.99 18.37 3.27
N HIS A 461 -28.45 17.23 3.83
CA HIS A 461 -29.01 17.19 5.18
C HIS A 461 -27.95 17.40 6.25
N ALA A 462 -27.81 18.66 6.73
CA ALA A 462 -26.74 19.08 7.64
C ALA A 462 -26.65 18.24 8.93
N GLY A 463 -27.79 17.85 9.52
CA GLY A 463 -27.85 17.01 10.73
C GLY A 463 -27.29 15.62 10.50
N ALA A 464 -27.62 14.97 9.35
CA ALA A 464 -27.10 13.67 8.99
C ALA A 464 -25.58 13.72 8.79
N ARG A 465 -25.07 14.68 8.01
CA ARG A 465 -23.62 14.88 7.79
C ARG A 465 -22.86 15.09 9.09
N THR A 466 -23.37 15.95 9.97
CA THR A 466 -22.71 16.25 11.25
C THR A 466 -22.64 15.00 12.14
N LEU A 467 -23.77 14.31 12.35
CA LEU A 467 -23.81 13.13 13.20
C LEU A 467 -23.01 11.96 12.59
N TYR A 468 -22.98 11.85 11.23
CA TYR A 468 -22.16 10.83 10.57
C TYR A 468 -20.66 11.08 10.81
N ALA A 469 -20.21 12.32 10.64
CA ALA A 469 -18.83 12.69 10.94
C ALA A 469 -18.47 12.40 12.41
N ASP A 470 -19.33 12.79 13.38
CA ASP A 470 -19.16 12.50 14.80
C ASP A 470 -19.07 10.98 15.06
N THR A 471 -19.91 10.19 14.38
CA THR A 471 -19.92 8.73 14.50
C THR A 471 -18.64 8.09 13.97
N LEU A 472 -18.16 8.54 12.82
CA LEU A 472 -16.90 8.07 12.23
C LEU A 472 -15.71 8.40 13.13
N GLU A 473 -15.71 9.56 13.80
CA GLU A 473 -14.67 9.88 14.81
C GLU A 473 -14.67 8.90 15.98
N GLN A 474 -15.83 8.51 16.51
CA GLN A 474 -15.88 7.52 17.60
C GLN A 474 -15.34 6.16 17.15
N LEU A 475 -15.69 5.70 15.93
CA LEU A 475 -15.12 4.50 15.34
C LEU A 475 -13.59 4.59 15.20
N ALA A 476 -13.09 5.74 14.78
CA ALA A 476 -11.65 6.00 14.67
C ALA A 476 -10.93 5.95 16.01
N TYR A 477 -11.52 6.54 17.05
CA TYR A 477 -10.93 6.59 18.38
C TYR A 477 -10.82 5.19 19.03
N GLY A 478 -11.77 4.31 18.72
CA GLY A 478 -11.76 2.91 19.16
C GLY A 478 -10.83 2.01 18.34
N ALA A 479 -10.46 2.38 17.12
CA ALA A 479 -9.74 1.50 16.21
C ALA A 479 -8.30 1.25 16.66
N GLU A 480 -7.92 -0.02 16.80
CA GLU A 480 -6.53 -0.47 16.95
C GLU A 480 -5.77 -0.37 15.61
N ASN A 481 -6.48 -0.55 14.51
CA ASN A 481 -5.92 -0.50 13.17
C ASN A 481 -5.71 0.96 12.72
N GLY A 482 -4.46 1.33 12.44
CA GLY A 482 -4.10 2.70 12.04
C GLY A 482 -4.75 3.10 10.72
N THR A 483 -4.86 2.20 9.76
CA THR A 483 -5.48 2.51 8.45
C THR A 483 -7.00 2.61 8.55
N TRP A 484 -7.67 1.83 9.39
CA TRP A 484 -9.10 2.00 9.67
C TRP A 484 -9.37 3.35 10.34
N ARG A 485 -8.57 3.69 11.35
CA ARG A 485 -8.63 5.02 11.98
C ARG A 485 -8.54 6.13 10.94
N ASN A 486 -7.55 6.05 10.06
CA ASN A 486 -7.35 7.05 9.01
C ASN A 486 -8.53 7.12 8.04
N PHE A 487 -9.11 5.99 7.64
CA PHE A 487 -10.30 5.94 6.79
C PHE A 487 -11.50 6.62 7.46
N PHE A 488 -11.79 6.29 8.72
CA PHE A 488 -12.89 6.91 9.46
C PHE A 488 -12.70 8.42 9.62
N LEU A 489 -11.51 8.87 10.01
CA LEU A 489 -11.23 10.30 10.17
C LEU A 489 -11.25 11.05 8.82
N SER A 490 -10.74 10.45 7.75
CA SER A 490 -10.81 11.05 6.41
C SER A 490 -12.26 11.21 5.95
N GLY A 491 -13.09 10.20 6.19
CA GLY A 491 -14.53 10.30 5.93
C GLY A 491 -15.21 11.38 6.75
N ALA A 492 -14.88 11.51 8.03
CA ALA A 492 -15.38 12.60 8.88
C ALA A 492 -14.96 13.99 8.36
N THR A 493 -13.71 14.11 7.87
CA THR A 493 -13.19 15.35 7.25
C THR A 493 -13.96 15.70 5.98
N GLU A 494 -14.16 14.72 5.07
CA GLU A 494 -14.92 14.95 3.83
C GLU A 494 -16.37 15.34 4.08
N LEU A 495 -17.03 14.74 5.08
CA LEU A 495 -18.39 15.14 5.49
C LEU A 495 -18.48 16.58 6.00
N ARG A 496 -17.44 17.08 6.72
CA ARG A 496 -17.46 18.41 7.33
C ARG A 496 -16.93 19.52 6.44
N GLU A 497 -15.89 19.23 5.67
CA GLU A 497 -15.10 20.23 4.95
C GLU A 497 -15.26 20.11 3.43
N GLY A 498 -15.89 19.03 2.96
CA GLY A 498 -15.99 18.67 1.55
C GLY A 498 -14.80 17.84 1.08
N ASN A 499 -14.81 17.48 -0.18
CA ASN A 499 -13.78 16.68 -0.80
C ASN A 499 -12.42 17.39 -0.75
N PHE A 500 -11.40 16.71 -0.24
CA PHE A 500 -10.03 17.23 -0.09
C PHE A 500 -9.10 16.81 -1.24
N GLY A 501 -9.65 16.14 -2.28
CA GLY A 501 -8.89 15.68 -3.43
C GLY A 501 -7.98 14.49 -3.13
N THR A 502 -7.05 14.23 -4.05
CA THR A 502 -6.08 13.12 -3.97
C THR A 502 -4.66 13.66 -3.81
N PRO A 503 -4.18 13.84 -2.56
CA PRO A 503 -2.85 14.38 -2.31
C PRO A 503 -1.72 13.38 -2.62
N THR A 504 -2.02 12.09 -2.78
CA THR A 504 -1.03 11.04 -3.09
C THR A 504 -1.09 10.67 -4.57
N GLN A 505 0.03 10.78 -5.28
CA GLN A 505 0.15 10.38 -6.69
C GLN A 505 0.92 9.07 -6.79
N THR A 506 0.28 8.02 -7.33
CA THR A 506 0.90 6.71 -7.56
C THR A 506 1.34 6.50 -9.01
N ASN A 507 0.87 7.32 -9.95
CA ASN A 507 1.14 7.24 -11.38
C ASN A 507 2.20 8.25 -11.85
N ALA A 508 3.34 8.31 -11.16
CA ALA A 508 4.42 9.21 -11.51
C ALA A 508 4.90 9.00 -12.96
N PRO A 509 5.25 10.07 -13.70
CA PRO A 509 5.68 9.99 -15.11
C PRO A 509 6.85 9.01 -15.35
N LEU A 510 7.74 8.85 -14.37
CA LEU A 510 8.88 7.94 -14.46
C LEU A 510 8.46 6.47 -14.34
N ILE A 511 7.38 6.16 -13.63
CA ILE A 511 6.78 4.82 -13.59
C ILE A 511 6.14 4.50 -14.95
N LEU A 512 5.38 5.45 -15.51
CA LEU A 512 4.77 5.31 -16.84
C LEU A 512 5.83 5.07 -17.92
N ALA A 513 7.02 5.67 -17.79
CA ALA A 513 8.12 5.46 -18.74
C ALA A 513 8.63 4.01 -18.78
N GLN A 514 8.42 3.21 -17.74
CA GLN A 514 8.85 1.81 -17.67
C GLN A 514 7.81 0.81 -18.19
N LEU A 515 6.56 1.25 -18.44
CA LEU A 515 5.54 0.39 -19.07
C LEU A 515 6.07 -0.25 -20.35
N THR A 516 5.77 -1.53 -20.56
CA THR A 516 5.98 -2.14 -21.88
C THR A 516 5.01 -1.51 -22.90
N PRO A 517 5.25 -1.63 -24.21
CA PRO A 517 4.27 -1.17 -25.22
C PRO A 517 2.88 -1.78 -25.01
N GLU A 518 2.82 -3.07 -24.64
CA GLU A 518 1.59 -3.78 -24.34
C GLU A 518 0.84 -3.14 -23.16
N GLN A 519 1.53 -2.90 -22.06
CA GLN A 519 0.95 -2.25 -20.88
C GLN A 519 0.48 -0.81 -21.18
N LEU A 520 1.18 -0.09 -22.07
CA LEU A 520 0.73 1.23 -22.52
C LEU A 520 -0.58 1.15 -23.30
N PHE A 521 -0.70 0.16 -24.21
CA PHE A 521 -1.94 -0.03 -24.96
C PHE A 521 -3.08 -0.51 -24.06
N ASP A 522 -2.81 -1.38 -23.08
CA ASP A 522 -3.79 -1.78 -22.07
C ASP A 522 -4.27 -0.58 -21.25
N ALA A 523 -3.35 0.31 -20.82
CA ALA A 523 -3.69 1.52 -20.10
C ALA A 523 -4.55 2.49 -20.92
N VAL A 524 -4.33 2.57 -22.25
CA VAL A 524 -5.19 3.34 -23.17
C VAL A 524 -6.54 2.64 -23.35
N ALA A 525 -6.57 1.31 -23.50
CA ALA A 525 -7.79 0.53 -23.66
C ALA A 525 -8.76 0.66 -22.50
N ILE A 526 -8.25 0.68 -21.26
CA ILE A 526 -9.03 0.88 -20.03
C ILE A 526 -9.75 2.24 -20.02
N ARG A 527 -9.21 3.24 -20.70
CA ARG A 527 -9.74 4.61 -20.76
C ARG A 527 -10.78 4.81 -21.85
N VAL A 528 -11.05 3.83 -22.70
CA VAL A 528 -12.07 3.96 -23.75
C VAL A 528 -13.45 4.04 -23.10
N ASP A 529 -14.15 5.14 -23.31
CA ASP A 529 -15.58 5.28 -22.97
C ASP A 529 -16.40 4.45 -23.97
N GLY A 530 -16.75 3.23 -23.56
CA GLY A 530 -17.44 2.27 -24.40
C GLY A 530 -18.71 2.84 -25.06
N PRO A 531 -19.66 3.46 -24.30
CA PRO A 531 -20.83 4.13 -24.84
C PRO A 531 -20.56 5.16 -25.93
N LYS A 532 -19.49 5.94 -25.82
CA LYS A 532 -19.10 6.89 -26.86
C LYS A 532 -18.43 6.24 -28.06
N ALA A 533 -17.83 5.07 -27.87
CA ALA A 533 -16.97 4.41 -28.85
C ALA A 533 -17.64 3.21 -29.57
N TRP A 534 -18.79 2.69 -29.14
CA TRP A 534 -19.34 1.43 -29.67
C TRP A 534 -19.71 1.44 -31.16
N ASP A 535 -20.02 2.64 -31.74
CA ASP A 535 -20.32 2.79 -33.17
C ASP A 535 -19.06 3.11 -34.00
N LEU A 536 -17.90 3.30 -33.35
CA LEU A 536 -16.65 3.57 -34.05
C LEU A 536 -15.98 2.26 -34.51
N SER A 537 -15.34 2.34 -35.68
CA SER A 537 -14.48 1.28 -36.19
C SER A 537 -13.19 1.92 -36.68
N LEU A 538 -12.12 1.81 -35.87
CA LEU A 538 -10.84 2.46 -36.12
C LEU A 538 -9.74 1.40 -36.24
N ALA A 539 -8.74 1.70 -37.07
CA ALA A 539 -7.53 0.87 -37.19
C ALA A 539 -6.28 1.78 -37.32
N ILE A 540 -5.28 1.51 -36.50
CA ILE A 540 -4.04 2.28 -36.42
C ILE A 540 -2.85 1.32 -36.36
N ASP A 541 -1.87 1.49 -37.22
CA ASP A 541 -0.55 0.86 -37.06
C ASP A 541 0.38 1.80 -36.30
N VAL A 542 1.03 1.32 -35.26
CA VAL A 542 1.99 2.08 -34.45
C VAL A 542 3.35 1.38 -34.54
N THR A 543 4.34 2.09 -35.09
CA THR A 543 5.73 1.63 -35.14
C THR A 543 6.56 2.39 -34.10
N LEU A 544 7.14 1.68 -33.15
CA LEU A 544 8.06 2.21 -32.15
C LEU A 544 9.48 2.14 -32.69
N SER A 545 9.98 3.28 -33.21
CA SER A 545 11.25 3.34 -33.94
C SER A 545 12.48 3.07 -33.09
N ASP A 546 12.41 3.39 -31.80
CA ASP A 546 13.47 3.14 -30.82
C ASP A 546 13.53 1.68 -30.35
N LEU A 547 12.43 0.93 -30.48
CA LEU A 547 12.35 -0.48 -30.10
C LEU A 547 12.38 -1.44 -31.30
N GLY A 548 12.17 -0.91 -32.52
CA GLY A 548 12.05 -1.74 -33.72
C GLY A 548 10.83 -2.67 -33.73
N ARG A 549 9.76 -2.30 -32.99
CA ARG A 549 8.52 -3.09 -32.84
C ARG A 549 7.34 -2.34 -33.45
N SER A 550 6.40 -3.10 -34.02
CA SER A 550 5.19 -2.53 -34.61
C SER A 550 3.95 -3.25 -34.11
N PHE A 551 2.89 -2.48 -33.91
CA PHE A 551 1.62 -2.97 -33.39
C PHE A 551 0.47 -2.47 -34.25
N HIS A 552 -0.52 -3.34 -34.42
CA HIS A 552 -1.80 -2.96 -35.00
C HIS A 552 -2.83 -2.83 -33.90
N LEU A 553 -3.40 -1.65 -33.77
CA LEU A 553 -4.49 -1.35 -32.86
C LEU A 553 -5.81 -1.32 -33.62
N SER A 554 -6.86 -1.91 -33.06
CA SER A 554 -8.21 -1.85 -33.62
C SER A 554 -9.24 -1.55 -32.53
N LEU A 555 -10.12 -0.58 -32.78
CA LEU A 555 -11.26 -0.25 -31.94
C LEU A 555 -12.55 -0.69 -32.64
N GLY A 556 -13.36 -1.45 -31.96
CA GLY A 556 -14.68 -1.84 -32.43
C GLY A 556 -15.56 -2.29 -31.24
N ASN A 557 -16.85 -2.01 -31.30
CA ASN A 557 -17.79 -2.29 -30.20
C ASN A 557 -17.35 -1.67 -28.85
N GLY A 558 -16.64 -0.53 -28.89
CA GLY A 558 -16.11 0.12 -27.69
C GLY A 558 -14.89 -0.56 -27.05
N VAL A 559 -14.25 -1.51 -27.73
CA VAL A 559 -13.11 -2.26 -27.23
C VAL A 559 -11.88 -2.00 -28.09
N LEU A 560 -10.82 -1.47 -27.50
CA LEU A 560 -9.50 -1.33 -28.13
C LEU A 560 -8.69 -2.59 -27.89
N VAL A 561 -8.22 -3.22 -28.95
CA VAL A 561 -7.33 -4.38 -28.91
C VAL A 561 -6.09 -4.11 -29.75
N TYR A 562 -5.02 -4.83 -29.47
CA TYR A 562 -3.77 -4.70 -30.22
C TYR A 562 -3.14 -6.08 -30.51
N VAL A 563 -2.32 -6.12 -31.56
CA VAL A 563 -1.50 -7.27 -31.91
C VAL A 563 -0.16 -6.79 -32.46
N GLU A 564 0.93 -7.41 -32.04
CA GLU A 564 2.24 -7.14 -32.63
C GLU A 564 2.31 -7.76 -34.03
N ARG A 565 2.49 -6.94 -35.03
CA ARG A 565 2.67 -7.33 -36.44
C ARG A 565 3.26 -6.20 -37.26
N ASP A 566 3.79 -6.52 -38.42
CA ASP A 566 4.27 -5.52 -39.39
C ASP A 566 3.13 -4.59 -39.85
N PRO A 567 3.41 -3.30 -40.10
CA PRO A 567 2.43 -2.34 -40.58
C PRO A 567 1.85 -2.72 -41.93
N ASP A 568 0.54 -2.56 -42.12
CA ASP A 568 -0.16 -2.76 -43.38
C ASP A 568 -0.43 -1.42 -44.06
N ALA A 569 -0.04 -1.31 -45.35
CA ALA A 569 -0.31 -0.11 -46.14
C ALA A 569 -1.82 0.20 -46.30
N ALA A 570 -2.69 -0.79 -46.14
CA ALA A 570 -4.14 -0.67 -46.17
C ALA A 570 -4.75 -0.15 -44.86
N THR A 571 -4.00 -0.12 -43.76
CA THR A 571 -4.47 0.46 -42.49
C THR A 571 -4.67 1.95 -42.63
N PRO A 572 -5.85 2.52 -42.23
CA PRO A 572 -6.21 3.91 -42.44
C PRO A 572 -5.19 4.91 -41.87
N LEU A 573 -4.58 4.62 -40.75
CA LEU A 573 -3.56 5.45 -40.11
C LEU A 573 -2.35 4.61 -39.71
N GLY A 574 -1.16 5.10 -40.02
CA GLY A 574 0.11 4.61 -39.53
C GLY A 574 0.87 5.72 -38.79
N LEU A 575 1.37 5.44 -37.61
CA LEU A 575 2.19 6.33 -36.80
C LEU A 575 3.57 5.71 -36.59
N THR A 576 4.63 6.49 -36.83
CA THR A 576 5.99 6.10 -36.43
C THR A 576 6.50 7.10 -35.42
N LEU A 577 6.84 6.65 -34.22
CA LEU A 577 7.25 7.47 -33.10
C LEU A 577 8.11 6.66 -32.13
N THR A 578 8.72 7.32 -31.16
CA THR A 578 9.43 6.65 -30.08
C THR A 578 8.46 6.28 -28.93
N LYS A 579 8.82 5.30 -28.10
CA LYS A 579 8.05 4.94 -26.90
C LYS A 579 7.81 6.14 -25.96
N PRO A 580 8.81 6.99 -25.61
CA PRO A 580 8.56 8.22 -24.86
C PRO A 580 7.51 9.14 -25.50
N ARG A 581 7.52 9.26 -26.83
CA ARG A 581 6.52 10.08 -27.54
C ARG A 581 5.12 9.46 -27.50
N LEU A 582 5.03 8.12 -27.52
CA LEU A 582 3.76 7.41 -27.35
C LEU A 582 3.16 7.70 -25.96
N ILE A 583 3.98 7.72 -24.90
CA ILE A 583 3.53 8.04 -23.53
C ILE A 583 2.95 9.45 -23.47
N LEU A 584 3.63 10.44 -24.04
CA LEU A 584 3.14 11.82 -24.09
C LEU A 584 1.81 11.92 -24.86
N LEU A 585 1.70 11.21 -25.99
CA LEU A 585 0.47 11.16 -26.78
C LEU A 585 -0.69 10.52 -26.01
N ALA A 586 -0.43 9.41 -25.30
CA ALA A 586 -1.42 8.75 -24.43
C ALA A 586 -1.83 9.64 -23.25
N GLY A 587 -0.96 10.53 -22.79
CA GLY A 587 -1.22 11.56 -21.79
C GLY A 587 -1.98 12.80 -22.32
N GLY A 588 -2.27 12.86 -23.64
CA GLY A 588 -3.03 13.96 -24.26
C GLY A 588 -2.17 15.02 -24.94
N ASP A 589 -0.84 14.86 -24.98
CA ASP A 589 0.03 15.74 -25.76
C ASP A 589 -0.06 15.39 -27.25
N THR A 590 -0.82 16.18 -27.99
CA THR A 590 -1.08 16.00 -29.43
C THR A 590 -0.11 16.75 -30.34
N GLU A 591 0.98 17.33 -29.81
CA GLU A 591 1.98 17.97 -30.66
C GLU A 591 2.52 16.99 -31.71
N SER A 592 2.61 17.41 -32.95
CA SER A 592 3.06 16.55 -34.05
C SER A 592 4.58 16.31 -34.06
N ALA A 593 5.34 17.03 -33.25
CA ALA A 593 6.79 16.89 -33.17
C ALA A 593 7.19 15.47 -32.76
N GLY A 594 8.01 14.81 -33.57
CA GLY A 594 8.48 13.43 -33.31
C GLY A 594 7.48 12.32 -33.68
N ILE A 595 6.42 12.64 -34.45
CA ILE A 595 5.47 11.66 -34.99
C ILE A 595 5.50 11.75 -36.53
N GLU A 596 5.85 10.63 -37.18
CA GLU A 596 5.64 10.49 -38.62
C GLU A 596 4.27 9.88 -38.88
N VAL A 597 3.47 10.55 -39.69
CA VAL A 597 2.07 10.16 -39.97
C VAL A 597 1.94 9.66 -41.40
N ARG A 598 1.34 8.50 -41.56
CA ARG A 598 0.89 7.92 -42.84
C ARG A 598 -0.63 7.76 -42.80
N GLY A 599 -1.33 8.30 -43.75
CA GLY A 599 -2.80 8.18 -43.90
C GLY A 599 -3.57 9.27 -43.17
N ASP A 600 -4.73 8.94 -42.62
CA ASP A 600 -5.71 9.88 -42.09
C ASP A 600 -5.55 10.12 -40.59
N ILE A 601 -4.97 11.25 -40.22
CA ILE A 601 -4.75 11.64 -38.80
C ILE A 601 -6.07 11.83 -38.02
N SER A 602 -7.21 12.02 -38.69
CA SER A 602 -8.50 12.13 -38.00
C SER A 602 -8.88 10.89 -37.25
N VAL A 603 -8.35 9.71 -37.61
CA VAL A 603 -8.52 8.43 -36.91
C VAL A 603 -7.95 8.51 -35.49
N LEU A 604 -6.78 9.15 -35.31
CA LEU A 604 -6.20 9.39 -33.99
C LEU A 604 -7.07 10.35 -33.16
N THR A 605 -7.55 11.44 -33.78
CA THR A 605 -8.42 12.40 -33.10
C THR A 605 -9.70 11.70 -32.59
N GLN A 606 -10.32 10.87 -33.41
CA GLN A 606 -11.51 10.10 -33.00
C GLN A 606 -11.22 9.16 -31.84
N LEU A 607 -10.05 8.51 -31.80
CA LEU A 607 -9.66 7.68 -30.65
C LEU A 607 -9.49 8.54 -29.39
N LEU A 608 -8.79 9.67 -29.48
CA LEU A 608 -8.53 10.53 -28.32
C LEU A 608 -9.80 11.16 -27.74
N GLU A 609 -10.80 11.48 -28.58
CA GLU A 609 -12.09 12.05 -28.17
C GLU A 609 -12.95 11.09 -27.34
N VAL A 610 -12.71 9.78 -27.44
CA VAL A 610 -13.44 8.76 -26.67
C VAL A 610 -12.68 8.23 -25.46
N LEU A 611 -11.52 8.81 -25.13
CA LEU A 611 -10.75 8.45 -23.93
C LEU A 611 -11.24 9.25 -22.72
N ASP A 612 -11.54 8.53 -21.64
CA ASP A 612 -11.82 9.11 -20.33
C ASP A 612 -10.53 9.19 -19.49
N GLN A 613 -10.38 10.26 -18.70
CA GLN A 613 -9.22 10.43 -17.82
C GLN A 613 -9.44 9.85 -16.43
N GLY A 614 -10.67 9.41 -16.12
CA GLY A 614 -11.09 9.09 -14.77
C GLY A 614 -11.27 10.34 -13.90
N ASP A 615 -11.78 10.13 -12.72
CA ASP A 615 -11.92 11.17 -11.70
C ASP A 615 -11.02 10.82 -10.51
N PRO A 616 -9.88 11.53 -10.31
CA PRO A 616 -9.01 11.25 -9.16
C PRO A 616 -9.61 11.73 -7.83
N ASP A 617 -10.63 12.61 -7.90
CA ASP A 617 -11.19 13.27 -6.74
C ASP A 617 -12.65 12.84 -6.46
N PHE A 618 -13.05 11.63 -6.90
CA PHE A 618 -14.40 11.13 -6.63
C PHE A 618 -14.73 11.09 -5.14
N ASP A 619 -15.99 11.38 -4.80
CA ASP A 619 -16.49 11.34 -3.42
C ASP A 619 -16.52 9.89 -2.90
N ILE A 620 -16.27 9.71 -1.59
CA ILE A 620 -16.25 8.38 -0.95
C ILE A 620 -17.42 8.23 0.03
N VAL A 621 -17.71 9.25 0.82
CA VAL A 621 -18.76 9.20 1.87
C VAL A 621 -20.05 9.92 1.49
N THR A 622 -20.12 10.44 0.28
CA THR A 622 -21.31 11.05 -0.32
C THR A 622 -21.59 10.45 -1.69
N PRO A 623 -22.81 10.62 -2.27
CA PRO A 623 -23.18 10.05 -3.56
C PRO A 623 -22.32 10.50 -4.72
#